data_3e81c99f9a2ba955ab0583719dfae485
#
_entry.id   3e81c99f9a2ba955ab0583719dfae485
#
_cell.length_a   1.000
_cell.length_b   1.000
_cell.length_c   1.000
_cell.angle_alpha   90.00
_cell.angle_beta   90.00
_cell.angle_gamma   90.00
#
_symmetry.space_group_name_H-M   'P 1'
#
loop_
_entity.id
_entity.type
_entity.pdbx_description
1 polymer ?
#
loop_
_entity_poly.entity_id
_entity_poly.type
_entity_poly.pdbx_seq_one_letter_code
_entity_poly.pdbx_strand_id
1 'polypeptide(L)'
;MRKASEAREILVLYYSHHGSVRELARHIAHGVEQTPGIVARLRTVPKISAVCEAVEAAIPDQGAPYVEARDLEECIGLALGSPTRFGNMAAPLKYFLDSTGGLWLKGTLAGKPGAVFTSTTTMHGGQESTLLSMMLPLLHHGMVILGIPYTEPALSATQGGGTPYGASHVSGSEGNTAATEHEKLLAVALGRRLAETAKKLAP
;
A
#
# COMPACT_ATOMS: atom_id res chain seq x y z
N MET A 1 -3.91 27.00 25.86
CA MET A 1 -3.79 25.51 25.67
C MET A 1 -3.72 25.25 24.20
N ARG A 2 -2.53 24.83 23.66
CA ARG A 2 -2.40 24.37 22.28
C ARG A 2 -3.21 23.06 22.17
N LYS A 3 -4.22 23.01 21.25
CA LYS A 3 -4.84 21.74 20.85
C LYS A 3 -3.69 20.79 20.47
N ALA A 4 -3.68 19.59 21.05
CA ALA A 4 -2.81 18.52 20.57
C ALA A 4 -3.02 18.44 19.07
N SER A 5 -1.96 18.62 18.28
CA SER A 5 -1.99 18.48 16.83
C SER A 5 -2.45 17.05 16.57
N GLU A 6 -3.65 16.88 16.00
CA GLU A 6 -4.08 15.58 15.51
C GLU A 6 -3.00 15.06 14.57
N ALA A 7 -2.46 13.89 14.87
CA ALA A 7 -1.40 13.29 14.06
C ALA A 7 -1.93 13.08 12.63
N ARG A 8 -1.23 13.63 11.65
CA ARG A 8 -1.58 13.41 10.23
C ARG A 8 -1.20 11.99 9.85
N GLU A 9 -2.12 11.24 9.26
CA GLU A 9 -1.95 9.82 9.02
C GLU A 9 -1.83 9.47 7.54
N ILE A 10 -0.88 8.59 7.24
CA ILE A 10 -0.79 7.89 5.97
C ILE A 10 -1.42 6.51 6.15
N LEU A 11 -2.44 6.22 5.38
CA LEU A 11 -3.03 4.88 5.37
C LEU A 11 -2.16 3.94 4.54
N VAL A 12 -1.70 2.86 5.16
CA VAL A 12 -1.01 1.74 4.51
C VAL A 12 -1.99 0.57 4.45
N LEU A 13 -2.72 0.48 3.34
CA LEU A 13 -3.76 -0.52 3.11
C LEU A 13 -3.22 -1.66 2.24
N TYR A 14 -3.38 -2.89 2.70
CA TYR A 14 -2.88 -4.05 1.98
C TYR A 14 -3.78 -5.29 2.12
N TYR A 15 -3.63 -6.21 1.17
CA TYR A 15 -3.98 -7.62 1.33
C TYR A 15 -2.72 -8.46 1.27
N SER A 16 -2.61 -9.49 2.13
CA SER A 16 -1.47 -10.40 2.14
C SER A 16 -1.93 -11.83 2.36
N HIS A 17 -1.48 -12.77 1.52
CA HIS A 17 -1.85 -14.19 1.65
C HIS A 17 -0.81 -14.95 2.49
N HIS A 18 0.46 -14.86 2.15
CA HIS A 18 1.58 -15.55 2.82
C HIS A 18 2.49 -14.65 3.67
N GLY A 19 2.15 -13.38 3.83
CA GLY A 19 2.88 -12.44 4.69
C GLY A 19 3.82 -11.47 3.96
N SER A 20 4.27 -11.76 2.73
CA SER A 20 5.24 -10.92 2.01
C SER A 20 4.78 -9.48 1.81
N VAL A 21 3.52 -9.26 1.39
CA VAL A 21 2.98 -7.89 1.27
C VAL A 21 2.84 -7.21 2.63
N ARG A 22 2.54 -7.97 3.70
CA ARG A 22 2.52 -7.46 5.08
C ARG A 22 3.91 -6.98 5.52
N GLU A 23 4.96 -7.70 5.16
CA GLU A 23 6.34 -7.31 5.46
C GLU A 23 6.69 -5.99 4.76
N LEU A 24 6.41 -5.87 3.46
CA LEU A 24 6.59 -4.61 2.74
C LEU A 24 5.78 -3.46 3.35
N ALA A 25 4.53 -3.71 3.74
CA ALA A 25 3.69 -2.70 4.39
C ALA A 25 4.34 -2.16 5.68
N ARG A 26 5.00 -3.01 6.48
CA ARG A 26 5.75 -2.59 7.67
C ARG A 26 6.96 -1.72 7.32
N HIS A 27 7.70 -2.05 6.27
CA HIS A 27 8.82 -1.22 5.81
C HIS A 27 8.36 0.12 5.26
N ILE A 28 7.24 0.16 4.53
CA ILE A 28 6.62 1.40 4.09
C ILE A 28 6.17 2.25 5.28
N ALA A 29 5.50 1.63 6.27
CA ALA A 29 5.10 2.31 7.50
C ALA A 29 6.31 2.91 8.25
N HIS A 30 7.40 2.15 8.37
CA HIS A 30 8.65 2.66 8.94
C HIS A 30 9.19 3.87 8.17
N GLY A 31 9.13 3.85 6.83
CA GLY A 31 9.52 5.01 6.01
C GLY A 31 8.61 6.22 6.21
N VAL A 32 7.30 6.02 6.33
CA VAL A 32 6.33 7.08 6.66
C VAL A 32 6.69 7.77 7.96
N GLU A 33 6.99 6.99 9.01
CA GLU A 33 7.28 7.47 10.37
C GLU A 33 8.63 8.21 10.49
N GLN A 34 9.50 8.13 9.47
CA GLN A 34 10.71 8.97 9.39
C GLN A 34 10.37 10.45 9.11
N THR A 35 9.13 10.77 8.72
CA THR A 35 8.70 12.15 8.49
C THR A 35 8.05 12.73 9.76
N PRO A 36 8.66 13.74 10.43
CA PRO A 36 8.15 14.29 11.68
C PRO A 36 6.71 14.80 11.57
N GLY A 37 5.85 14.36 12.49
CA GLY A 37 4.43 14.74 12.57
C GLY A 37 3.50 13.93 11.66
N ILE A 38 4.01 12.89 11.01
CA ILE A 38 3.22 11.91 10.25
C ILE A 38 3.34 10.55 10.93
N VAL A 39 2.22 9.81 10.98
CA VAL A 39 2.18 8.43 11.49
C VAL A 39 1.61 7.50 10.43
N ALA A 40 1.97 6.22 10.49
CA ALA A 40 1.43 5.21 9.60
C ALA A 40 0.24 4.51 10.27
N ARG A 41 -0.88 4.44 9.53
CA ARG A 41 -2.05 3.64 9.90
C ARG A 41 -2.10 2.40 9.02
N LEU A 42 -1.74 1.22 9.56
CA LEU A 42 -1.82 -0.03 8.83
C LEU A 42 -3.25 -0.59 8.90
N ARG A 43 -3.78 -1.03 7.74
CA ARG A 43 -5.06 -1.72 7.61
C ARG A 43 -4.95 -2.86 6.61
N THR A 44 -5.78 -3.87 6.79
CA THR A 44 -5.93 -4.97 5.83
C THR A 44 -7.38 -5.13 5.40
N VAL A 45 -7.64 -5.98 4.40
CA VAL A 45 -8.99 -6.37 3.98
C VAL A 45 -9.22 -7.85 4.31
N PRO A 46 -10.46 -8.26 4.60
CA PRO A 46 -10.78 -9.68 4.81
C PRO A 46 -10.59 -10.47 3.51
N LYS A 47 -10.39 -11.77 3.66
CA LYS A 47 -10.48 -12.70 2.53
C LYS A 47 -11.92 -12.72 2.02
N ILE A 48 -12.08 -12.98 0.73
CA ILE A 48 -13.40 -13.28 0.17
C ILE A 48 -13.56 -14.79 0.00
N SER A 49 -14.77 -15.27 0.25
CA SER A 49 -15.16 -16.67 0.06
C SER A 49 -15.67 -16.90 -1.36
N ALA A 50 -15.53 -18.14 -1.86
CA ALA A 50 -16.25 -18.61 -3.04
C ALA A 50 -17.76 -18.82 -2.78
N VAL A 51 -18.15 -18.88 -1.50
CA VAL A 51 -19.54 -18.94 -1.05
C VAL A 51 -19.95 -17.52 -0.66
N CYS A 52 -21.12 -17.04 -1.11
CA CYS A 52 -21.62 -15.67 -0.86
C CYS A 52 -22.08 -15.46 0.61
N GLU A 53 -21.31 -15.93 1.57
CA GLU A 53 -21.57 -15.76 3.00
C GLU A 53 -20.36 -15.14 3.68
N ALA A 54 -20.61 -14.33 4.72
CA ALA A 54 -19.55 -13.79 5.55
C ALA A 54 -18.93 -14.92 6.39
N VAL A 55 -17.68 -15.26 6.10
CA VAL A 55 -16.98 -16.40 6.75
C VAL A 55 -15.81 -15.96 7.63
N GLU A 56 -15.45 -14.68 7.61
CA GLU A 56 -14.33 -14.16 8.40
C GLU A 56 -14.85 -13.50 9.69
N ALA A 57 -14.08 -13.64 10.77
CA ALA A 57 -14.35 -12.92 12.02
C ALA A 57 -14.29 -11.41 11.80
N ALA A 58 -15.03 -10.65 12.62
CA ALA A 58 -15.04 -9.17 12.57
C ALA A 58 -13.66 -8.56 12.86
N ILE A 59 -12.77 -9.30 13.53
CA ILE A 59 -11.39 -8.90 13.84
C ILE A 59 -10.46 -9.97 13.26
N PRO A 60 -9.40 -9.60 12.53
CA PRO A 60 -8.46 -10.57 11.99
C PRO A 60 -7.65 -11.22 13.12
N ASP A 61 -7.42 -12.53 13.02
CA ASP A 61 -6.61 -13.28 14.01
C ASP A 61 -5.15 -12.79 14.03
N GLN A 62 -4.66 -12.30 12.91
CA GLN A 62 -3.29 -11.83 12.76
C GLN A 62 -3.23 -10.61 11.82
N GLY A 63 -2.28 -9.72 12.08
CA GLY A 63 -2.02 -8.56 11.25
C GLY A 63 -2.69 -7.28 11.74
N ALA A 64 -2.93 -6.35 10.83
CA ALA A 64 -3.59 -5.09 11.12
C ALA A 64 -5.11 -5.27 11.19
N PRO A 65 -5.85 -4.41 11.92
CA PRO A 65 -7.30 -4.36 11.87
C PRO A 65 -7.82 -4.20 10.43
N TYR A 66 -9.06 -4.64 10.20
CA TYR A 66 -9.70 -4.39 8.92
C TYR A 66 -9.90 -2.91 8.68
N VAL A 67 -9.85 -2.53 7.41
CA VAL A 67 -10.07 -1.16 6.96
C VAL A 67 -11.54 -0.80 7.09
N GLU A 68 -11.80 0.45 7.52
CA GLU A 68 -13.11 1.07 7.54
C GLU A 68 -13.16 2.31 6.63
N ALA A 69 -14.34 2.76 6.25
CA ALA A 69 -14.52 3.96 5.40
C ALA A 69 -13.82 5.19 6.00
N ARG A 70 -13.90 5.36 7.32
CA ARG A 70 -13.24 6.46 8.04
C ARG A 70 -11.73 6.49 7.87
N ASP A 71 -11.08 5.34 7.66
CA ASP A 71 -9.62 5.30 7.45
C ASP A 71 -9.23 6.03 6.16
N LEU A 72 -10.07 5.94 5.10
CA LEU A 72 -9.89 6.70 3.86
C LEU A 72 -10.28 8.17 4.00
N GLU A 73 -11.28 8.49 4.81
CA GLU A 73 -11.70 9.86 5.05
C GLU A 73 -10.64 10.66 5.81
N GLU A 74 -10.06 10.08 6.85
CA GLU A 74 -9.13 10.73 7.79
C GLU A 74 -7.68 10.77 7.27
N CYS A 75 -7.25 9.82 6.41
CA CYS A 75 -5.86 9.79 5.94
C CYS A 75 -5.53 11.00 5.06
N ILE A 76 -4.27 11.44 5.08
CA ILE A 76 -3.75 12.48 4.18
C ILE A 76 -2.97 11.91 2.98
N GLY A 77 -2.86 10.58 2.86
CA GLY A 77 -2.23 9.86 1.77
C GLY A 77 -2.44 8.36 1.93
N LEU A 78 -2.27 7.60 0.86
CA LEU A 78 -2.56 6.17 0.80
C LEU A 78 -1.41 5.40 0.15
N ALA A 79 -0.91 4.37 0.82
CA ALA A 79 -0.14 3.30 0.21
C ALA A 79 -1.02 2.06 0.06
N LEU A 80 -1.20 1.58 -1.17
CA LEU A 80 -2.08 0.45 -1.52
C LEU A 80 -1.25 -0.77 -1.92
N GLY A 81 -1.45 -1.91 -1.26
CA GLY A 81 -0.66 -3.12 -1.47
C GLY A 81 -1.45 -4.39 -1.70
N SER A 82 -0.99 -5.22 -2.64
CA SER A 82 -1.58 -6.51 -2.97
C SER A 82 -0.52 -7.49 -3.47
N PRO A 83 -0.65 -8.80 -3.21
CA PRO A 83 0.07 -9.78 -4.01
C PRO A 83 -0.45 -9.75 -5.45
N THR A 84 0.41 -10.11 -6.41
CA THR A 84 -0.03 -10.28 -7.80
C THR A 84 -1.04 -11.43 -7.94
N ARG A 85 -2.03 -11.23 -8.78
CA ARG A 85 -2.93 -12.25 -9.31
C ARG A 85 -3.09 -12.00 -10.80
N PHE A 86 -2.37 -12.79 -11.62
CA PHE A 86 -2.38 -12.64 -13.08
C PHE A 86 -2.07 -11.20 -13.56
N GLY A 87 -1.07 -10.56 -12.93
CA GLY A 87 -0.66 -9.19 -13.26
C GLY A 87 -1.59 -8.10 -12.72
N ASN A 88 -2.49 -8.43 -11.79
CA ASN A 88 -3.43 -7.51 -11.17
C ASN A 88 -3.47 -7.72 -9.64
N MET A 89 -4.20 -6.87 -8.92
CA MET A 89 -4.42 -7.03 -7.48
C MET A 89 -5.29 -8.25 -7.18
N ALA A 90 -5.16 -8.77 -5.97
CA ALA A 90 -6.01 -9.84 -5.46
C ALA A 90 -7.46 -9.37 -5.27
N ALA A 91 -8.41 -10.28 -5.53
CA ALA A 91 -9.84 -9.99 -5.44
C ALA A 91 -10.32 -9.37 -4.12
N PRO A 92 -9.81 -9.75 -2.92
CA PRO A 92 -10.23 -9.08 -1.68
C PRO A 92 -9.97 -7.57 -1.66
N LEU A 93 -8.82 -7.13 -2.20
CA LEU A 93 -8.51 -5.71 -2.27
C LEU A 93 -9.39 -4.99 -3.30
N LYS A 94 -9.59 -5.62 -4.47
CA LYS A 94 -10.50 -5.07 -5.49
C LYS A 94 -11.93 -4.96 -4.99
N TYR A 95 -12.43 -5.97 -4.28
CA TYR A 95 -13.76 -5.97 -3.68
C TYR A 95 -13.94 -4.79 -2.70
N PHE A 96 -12.94 -4.53 -1.85
CA PHE A 96 -12.96 -3.36 -0.98
C PHE A 96 -13.01 -2.06 -1.80
N LEU A 97 -12.16 -1.90 -2.82
CA LEU A 97 -12.17 -0.70 -3.67
C LEU A 97 -13.51 -0.50 -4.38
N ASP A 98 -14.15 -1.58 -4.83
CA ASP A 98 -15.48 -1.50 -5.46
C ASP A 98 -16.56 -0.98 -4.50
N SER A 99 -16.40 -1.18 -3.20
CA SER A 99 -17.31 -0.66 -2.19
C SER A 99 -17.14 0.83 -1.88
N THR A 100 -16.06 1.47 -2.38
CA THR A 100 -15.74 2.89 -2.08
C THR A 100 -16.45 3.91 -2.97
N GLY A 101 -17.40 3.50 -3.81
CA GLY A 101 -18.09 4.38 -4.76
C GLY A 101 -18.70 5.65 -4.12
N GLY A 102 -19.25 5.53 -2.90
CA GLY A 102 -19.78 6.69 -2.15
C GLY A 102 -18.70 7.69 -1.74
N LEU A 103 -17.51 7.22 -1.38
CA LEU A 103 -16.35 8.06 -1.05
C LEU A 103 -15.78 8.73 -2.30
N TRP A 104 -15.76 8.00 -3.42
CA TRP A 104 -15.35 8.54 -4.71
C TRP A 104 -16.25 9.71 -5.16
N LEU A 105 -17.56 9.56 -5.09
CA LEU A 105 -18.51 10.64 -5.42
C LEU A 105 -18.31 11.89 -4.56
N LYS A 106 -17.89 11.75 -3.30
CA LYS A 106 -17.57 12.85 -2.39
C LYS A 106 -16.18 13.47 -2.67
N GLY A 107 -15.37 12.89 -3.54
CA GLY A 107 -13.99 13.32 -3.77
C GLY A 107 -13.05 13.12 -2.57
N THR A 108 -13.33 12.15 -1.70
CA THR A 108 -12.65 11.95 -0.41
C THR A 108 -11.12 11.84 -0.53
N LEU A 109 -10.62 11.20 -1.60
CA LEU A 109 -9.19 11.02 -1.86
C LEU A 109 -8.62 12.01 -2.89
N ALA A 110 -9.43 12.88 -3.47
CA ALA A 110 -8.99 13.80 -4.52
C ALA A 110 -7.87 14.73 -4.00
N GLY A 111 -6.76 14.81 -4.77
CA GLY A 111 -5.58 15.61 -4.43
C GLY A 111 -4.65 15.00 -3.38
N LYS A 112 -5.05 13.94 -2.66
CA LYS A 112 -4.18 13.24 -1.73
C LYS A 112 -3.14 12.40 -2.51
N PRO A 113 -1.88 12.28 -2.05
CA PRO A 113 -0.91 11.43 -2.72
C PRO A 113 -1.18 9.94 -2.48
N GLY A 114 -0.95 9.14 -3.53
CA GLY A 114 -1.10 7.69 -3.52
C GLY A 114 0.13 6.98 -4.05
N ALA A 115 0.48 5.85 -3.45
CA ALA A 115 1.55 4.96 -3.88
C ALA A 115 1.07 3.51 -3.86
N VAL A 116 1.74 2.63 -4.61
CA VAL A 116 1.37 1.22 -4.70
C VAL A 116 2.57 0.31 -4.40
N PHE A 117 2.29 -0.91 -3.91
CA PHE A 117 3.32 -1.92 -3.66
C PHE A 117 2.78 -3.34 -3.84
N THR A 118 3.66 -4.29 -4.21
CA THR A 118 3.26 -5.65 -4.54
C THR A 118 4.28 -6.71 -4.10
N SER A 119 3.89 -7.97 -4.16
CA SER A 119 4.77 -9.12 -4.08
C SER A 119 4.41 -10.13 -5.16
N THR A 120 5.43 -10.74 -5.78
CA THR A 120 5.29 -11.79 -6.79
C THR A 120 6.09 -13.01 -6.40
N THR A 121 5.76 -14.18 -6.96
CA THR A 121 6.52 -15.42 -6.73
C THR A 121 7.84 -15.40 -7.51
N THR A 122 7.84 -14.83 -8.72
CA THR A 122 9.00 -14.79 -9.62
C THR A 122 9.31 -13.36 -10.05
N MET A 123 10.55 -13.12 -10.48
CA MET A 123 11.01 -11.80 -10.92
C MET A 123 10.16 -11.22 -12.06
N HIS A 124 9.78 -12.03 -13.04
CA HIS A 124 8.92 -11.64 -14.16
C HIS A 124 7.46 -12.01 -13.95
N GLY A 125 7.03 -12.21 -12.70
CA GLY A 125 5.69 -12.64 -12.32
C GLY A 125 4.62 -11.55 -12.33
N GLY A 126 4.89 -10.38 -12.94
CA GLY A 126 3.93 -9.28 -13.07
C GLY A 126 4.06 -8.21 -11.99
N GLN A 127 5.28 -7.91 -11.52
CA GLN A 127 5.52 -6.83 -10.56
C GLN A 127 4.99 -5.50 -11.12
N GLU A 128 5.50 -5.08 -12.29
CA GLU A 128 5.17 -3.79 -12.90
C GLU A 128 3.70 -3.72 -13.33
N SER A 129 3.18 -4.79 -13.97
CA SER A 129 1.78 -4.81 -14.43
C SER A 129 0.80 -4.72 -13.26
N THR A 130 1.08 -5.38 -12.15
CA THR A 130 0.26 -5.30 -10.93
C THR A 130 0.29 -3.88 -10.37
N LEU A 131 1.47 -3.27 -10.23
CA LEU A 131 1.61 -1.90 -9.74
C LEU A 131 0.87 -0.90 -10.64
N LEU A 132 1.08 -0.97 -11.96
CA LEU A 132 0.42 -0.08 -12.92
C LEU A 132 -1.10 -0.24 -12.92
N SER A 133 -1.60 -1.48 -12.82
CA SER A 133 -3.05 -1.74 -12.73
C SER A 133 -3.66 -1.19 -11.43
N MET A 134 -2.92 -1.25 -10.32
CA MET A 134 -3.36 -0.70 -9.04
C MET A 134 -3.38 0.84 -9.01
N MET A 135 -2.60 1.52 -9.86
CA MET A 135 -2.65 2.97 -9.97
C MET A 135 -3.97 3.46 -10.61
N LEU A 136 -4.60 2.68 -11.48
CA LEU A 136 -5.81 3.10 -12.18
C LEU A 136 -6.97 3.47 -11.23
N PRO A 137 -7.37 2.64 -10.25
CA PRO A 137 -8.40 3.03 -9.29
C PRO A 137 -8.01 4.24 -8.46
N LEU A 138 -6.73 4.42 -8.10
CA LEU A 138 -6.28 5.61 -7.38
C LEU A 138 -6.38 6.88 -8.24
N LEU A 139 -6.06 6.80 -9.54
CA LEU A 139 -6.29 7.89 -10.49
C LEU A 139 -7.77 8.22 -10.61
N HIS A 140 -8.67 7.22 -10.66
CA HIS A 140 -10.11 7.43 -10.65
C HIS A 140 -10.62 8.11 -9.38
N HIS A 141 -9.97 7.88 -8.24
CA HIS A 141 -10.22 8.61 -6.99
C HIS A 141 -9.62 10.04 -6.99
N GLY A 142 -8.94 10.45 -8.06
CA GLY A 142 -8.34 11.79 -8.17
C GLY A 142 -7.04 11.97 -7.40
N MET A 143 -6.35 10.88 -7.05
CA MET A 143 -5.10 10.93 -6.28
C MET A 143 -3.90 11.35 -7.14
N VAL A 144 -2.88 11.93 -6.51
CA VAL A 144 -1.57 12.22 -7.10
C VAL A 144 -0.67 11.00 -6.94
N ILE A 145 -0.38 10.30 -8.03
CA ILE A 145 0.37 9.04 -7.99
C ILE A 145 1.87 9.28 -7.82
N LEU A 146 2.49 8.54 -6.89
CA LEU A 146 3.92 8.58 -6.58
C LEU A 146 4.57 7.23 -6.84
N GLY A 147 5.74 7.26 -7.48
CA GLY A 147 6.66 6.13 -7.59
C GLY A 147 7.96 6.35 -6.81
N ILE A 148 8.98 5.54 -7.09
CA ILE A 148 10.34 5.63 -6.54
C ILE A 148 11.25 6.23 -7.59
N PRO A 149 11.93 7.37 -7.33
CA PRO A 149 12.79 8.00 -8.30
C PRO A 149 14.15 7.28 -8.39
N TYR A 150 14.79 7.33 -9.56
CA TYR A 150 16.14 6.76 -9.76
C TYR A 150 17.25 7.47 -8.97
N THR A 151 16.93 8.51 -8.21
CA THR A 151 17.83 9.08 -7.19
C THR A 151 17.99 8.17 -5.96
N GLU A 152 17.18 7.10 -5.83
CA GLU A 152 17.36 6.05 -4.84
C GLU A 152 18.34 4.99 -5.41
N PRO A 153 19.60 4.89 -4.94
CA PRO A 153 20.61 4.02 -5.54
C PRO A 153 20.22 2.54 -5.55
N ALA A 154 19.45 2.09 -4.55
CA ALA A 154 18.96 0.72 -4.45
C ALA A 154 18.11 0.31 -5.67
N LEU A 155 17.47 1.27 -6.37
CA LEU A 155 16.66 0.99 -7.55
C LEU A 155 17.50 0.51 -8.74
N SER A 156 18.72 1.01 -8.89
CA SER A 156 19.66 0.56 -9.92
C SER A 156 20.46 -0.67 -9.51
N ALA A 157 20.54 -0.98 -8.20
CA ALA A 157 21.35 -2.07 -7.67
C ALA A 157 20.56 -3.36 -7.39
N THR A 158 19.23 -3.29 -7.29
CA THR A 158 18.40 -4.45 -6.98
C THR A 158 18.49 -5.53 -8.07
N GLN A 159 18.52 -6.80 -7.63
CA GLN A 159 18.48 -7.98 -8.51
C GLN A 159 17.21 -8.83 -8.21
N GLY A 160 16.28 -8.30 -7.47
CA GLY A 160 15.02 -8.94 -7.06
C GLY A 160 13.84 -8.03 -7.32
N GLY A 161 13.07 -7.76 -6.28
CA GLY A 161 12.01 -6.76 -6.31
C GLY A 161 12.56 -5.34 -6.28
N GLY A 162 11.65 -4.38 -6.46
CA GLY A 162 11.97 -2.96 -6.51
C GLY A 162 11.83 -2.41 -7.93
N THR A 163 10.88 -1.50 -8.12
CA THR A 163 10.60 -0.87 -9.41
C THR A 163 10.38 0.64 -9.24
N PRO A 164 10.52 1.46 -10.30
CA PRO A 164 10.21 2.89 -10.22
C PRO A 164 8.71 3.15 -10.03
N TYR A 165 7.85 2.17 -10.31
CA TYR A 165 6.39 2.28 -10.17
C TYR A 165 5.92 2.08 -8.72
N GLY A 166 6.72 1.41 -7.89
CA GLY A 166 6.41 1.15 -6.48
C GLY A 166 7.30 0.07 -5.89
N ALA A 167 7.23 -0.11 -4.59
CA ALA A 167 7.98 -1.16 -3.91
C ALA A 167 7.44 -2.54 -4.29
N SER A 168 8.34 -3.49 -4.52
CA SER A 168 7.96 -4.86 -4.82
C SER A 168 8.92 -5.86 -4.18
N HIS A 169 8.45 -7.11 -4.04
CA HIS A 169 9.20 -8.21 -3.44
C HIS A 169 9.03 -9.49 -4.25
N VAL A 170 10.13 -10.22 -4.45
CA VAL A 170 10.13 -11.55 -5.07
C VAL A 170 10.18 -12.61 -3.96
N SER A 171 9.02 -13.23 -3.67
CA SER A 171 8.86 -14.13 -2.53
C SER A 171 9.36 -15.57 -2.76
N GLY A 172 9.79 -15.91 -3.99
CA GLY A 172 10.22 -17.25 -4.35
C GLY A 172 9.07 -18.26 -4.50
N SER A 173 9.38 -19.45 -4.98
CA SER A 173 8.40 -20.53 -5.27
C SER A 173 7.60 -20.96 -4.02
N GLU A 174 8.25 -20.96 -2.88
CA GLU A 174 7.62 -21.33 -1.58
C GLU A 174 6.87 -20.15 -0.95
N GLY A 175 6.97 -18.93 -1.50
CA GLY A 175 6.30 -17.75 -0.97
C GLY A 175 6.83 -17.23 0.37
N ASN A 176 8.01 -17.69 0.80
CA ASN A 176 8.59 -17.44 2.13
C ASN A 176 10.00 -16.84 2.08
N THR A 177 10.52 -16.49 0.91
CA THR A 177 11.80 -15.78 0.79
C THR A 177 11.70 -14.43 1.51
N ALA A 178 12.66 -14.14 2.37
CA ALA A 178 12.70 -12.85 3.06
C ALA A 178 13.02 -11.71 2.08
N ALA A 179 12.49 -10.52 2.36
CA ALA A 179 12.80 -9.34 1.56
C ALA A 179 14.30 -9.02 1.63
N THR A 180 14.90 -8.74 0.47
CA THR A 180 16.30 -8.33 0.35
C THR A 180 16.51 -6.95 0.95
N GLU A 181 17.76 -6.58 1.25
CA GLU A 181 18.06 -5.24 1.78
C GLU A 181 17.68 -4.14 0.79
N HIS A 182 17.85 -4.34 -0.52
CA HIS A 182 17.42 -3.37 -1.53
C HIS A 182 15.89 -3.21 -1.54
N GLU A 183 15.12 -4.30 -1.46
CA GLU A 183 13.66 -4.24 -1.40
C GLU A 183 13.16 -3.50 -0.16
N LYS A 184 13.80 -3.73 1.00
CA LYS A 184 13.49 -3.01 2.25
C LYS A 184 13.80 -1.52 2.14
N LEU A 185 14.98 -1.16 1.63
CA LEU A 185 15.38 0.23 1.42
C LEU A 185 14.40 0.96 0.48
N LEU A 186 13.99 0.33 -0.60
CA LEU A 186 13.01 0.90 -1.56
C LEU A 186 11.62 1.04 -0.94
N ALA A 187 11.18 0.09 -0.13
CA ALA A 187 9.90 0.19 0.58
C ALA A 187 9.91 1.36 1.59
N VAL A 188 11.01 1.51 2.35
CA VAL A 188 11.20 2.64 3.27
C VAL A 188 11.24 3.97 2.50
N ALA A 189 11.98 4.03 1.38
CA ALA A 189 12.06 5.23 0.55
C ALA A 189 10.68 5.65 -0.01
N LEU A 190 9.87 4.69 -0.47
CA LEU A 190 8.50 4.94 -0.93
C LEU A 190 7.63 5.55 0.18
N GLY A 191 7.67 4.95 1.38
CA GLY A 191 6.91 5.43 2.54
C GLY A 191 7.31 6.86 2.95
N ARG A 192 8.60 7.12 3.06
CA ARG A 192 9.15 8.46 3.36
C ARG A 192 8.70 9.48 2.32
N ARG A 193 8.87 9.18 1.02
CA ARG A 193 8.44 10.05 -0.08
C ARG A 193 6.95 10.36 -0.04
N LEU A 194 6.12 9.34 0.22
CA LEU A 194 4.67 9.50 0.35
C LEU A 194 4.33 10.45 1.50
N ALA A 195 4.93 10.27 2.67
CA ALA A 195 4.69 11.10 3.85
C ALA A 195 5.14 12.56 3.64
N GLU A 196 6.34 12.76 3.08
CA GLU A 196 6.85 14.11 2.77
C GLU A 196 5.96 14.85 1.76
N THR A 197 5.46 14.12 0.75
CA THR A 197 4.55 14.70 -0.26
C THR A 197 3.20 15.03 0.37
N ALA A 198 2.64 14.13 1.17
CA ALA A 198 1.39 14.36 1.87
C ALA A 198 1.47 15.57 2.81
N LYS A 199 2.59 15.71 3.53
CA LYS A 199 2.84 16.87 4.40
C LYS A 199 2.84 18.21 3.63
N LYS A 200 3.34 18.22 2.38
CA LYS A 200 3.38 19.41 1.53
C LYS A 200 2.00 19.73 0.92
N LEU A 201 1.21 18.70 0.59
CA LEU A 201 -0.09 18.86 -0.07
C LEU A 201 -1.24 19.04 0.92
N ALA A 202 -1.10 18.58 2.15
CA ALA A 202 -2.13 18.74 3.17
C ALA A 202 -2.25 20.23 3.58
N PRO A 203 -3.48 20.77 3.67
CA PRO A 203 -3.74 22.14 4.10
C PRO A 203 -3.28 22.44 5.53
#